data_e190cbd9acf58e5cece888190720ee94
#
_entry.id   e190cbd9acf58e5cece888190720ee94
#
_cell.length_a   1.000
_cell.length_b   1.000
_cell.length_c   1.000
_cell.angle_alpha   90.00
_cell.angle_beta   90.00
_cell.angle_gamma   90.00
#
_symmetry.space_group_name_H-M   'P 1'
#
loop_
_entity.id
_entity.type
_entity.pdbx_description
1 polymer ?
#
loop_
_entity_poly.entity_id
_entity_poly.type
_entity_poly.pdbx_seq_one_letter_code
_entity_poly.pdbx_strand_id
1 'polypeptide(L)'
;MWDLIASVVCVGLLTGLGEEMFFRGALQRICCDGMRRRHLAVWTAAFVFSTLHFQFFGFVPRLVLGAFFGYAYLWSGSLWVPVIGHALNNSAVVAFMWMGNNSIDAAAMGEAGSQSAVVAIVSAVVTVAMMVAYKKILANGKKTH
;
A
#
# COMPACT_ATOMS: atom_id res chain seq x y z
N MET A 1 -22.50 2.47 -11.62
CA MET A 1 -21.96 1.08 -11.54
C MET A 1 -20.70 0.92 -12.38
N TRP A 2 -20.73 1.30 -13.65
CA TRP A 2 -19.53 1.21 -14.52
C TRP A 2 -18.37 2.06 -14.02
N ASP A 3 -18.62 3.25 -13.47
CA ASP A 3 -17.59 4.13 -12.90
C ASP A 3 -16.88 3.49 -11.69
N LEU A 4 -17.63 2.78 -10.84
CA LEU A 4 -17.04 2.03 -9.73
C LEU A 4 -16.12 0.93 -10.23
N ILE A 5 -16.57 0.13 -11.20
CA ILE A 5 -15.77 -0.95 -11.78
C ILE A 5 -14.51 -0.38 -12.44
N ALA A 6 -14.65 0.67 -13.25
CA ALA A 6 -13.53 1.33 -13.88
C ALA A 6 -12.53 1.89 -12.85
N SER A 7 -13.02 2.52 -11.78
CA SER A 7 -12.16 3.04 -10.72
C SER A 7 -11.45 1.94 -9.92
N VAL A 8 -12.12 0.84 -9.62
CA VAL A 8 -11.48 -0.31 -8.97
C VAL A 8 -10.40 -0.92 -9.86
N VAL A 9 -10.66 -1.04 -11.16
CA VAL A 9 -9.66 -1.58 -12.10
C VAL A 9 -8.48 -0.60 -12.24
N CYS A 10 -8.75 0.68 -12.52
CA CYS A 10 -7.68 1.65 -12.77
C CYS A 10 -6.90 2.00 -11.50
N VAL A 11 -7.60 2.42 -10.44
CA VAL A 11 -6.98 2.90 -9.20
C VAL A 11 -6.62 1.75 -8.27
N GLY A 12 -7.49 0.74 -8.15
CA GLY A 12 -7.22 -0.43 -7.33
C GLY A 12 -6.10 -1.29 -7.93
N LEU A 13 -6.36 -1.89 -9.07
CA LEU A 13 -5.50 -2.92 -9.62
C LEU A 13 -4.30 -2.35 -10.38
N LEU A 14 -4.51 -1.48 -11.38
CA LEU A 14 -3.42 -1.01 -12.23
C LEU A 14 -2.44 -0.10 -11.49
N THR A 15 -2.95 0.83 -10.67
CA THR A 15 -2.08 1.68 -9.84
C THR A 15 -1.31 0.84 -8.82
N GLY A 16 -2.00 -0.05 -8.09
CA GLY A 16 -1.34 -0.93 -7.11
C GLY A 16 -0.26 -1.79 -7.73
N LEU A 17 -0.51 -2.37 -8.92
CA LEU A 17 0.49 -3.15 -9.66
C LEU A 17 1.68 -2.29 -10.09
N GLY A 18 1.41 -1.16 -10.76
CA GLY A 18 2.47 -0.29 -11.30
C GLY A 18 3.36 0.30 -10.20
N GLU A 19 2.76 0.77 -9.11
CA GLU A 19 3.50 1.33 -7.99
C GLU A 19 4.35 0.27 -7.28
N GLU A 20 3.81 -0.93 -7.02
CA GLU A 20 4.58 -1.98 -6.37
C GLU A 20 5.71 -2.51 -7.26
N MET A 21 5.51 -2.62 -8.58
CA MET A 21 6.58 -2.98 -9.50
C MET A 21 7.72 -1.96 -9.46
N PHE A 22 7.39 -0.66 -9.42
CA PHE A 22 8.39 0.40 -9.37
C PHE A 22 9.07 0.48 -8.00
N PHE A 23 8.29 0.60 -6.92
CA PHE A 23 8.87 0.85 -5.59
C PHE A 23 9.50 -0.39 -4.96
N ARG A 24 8.92 -1.58 -5.11
CA ARG A 24 9.43 -2.83 -4.49
C ARG A 24 10.24 -3.65 -5.48
N GLY A 25 9.75 -3.75 -6.72
CA GLY A 25 10.44 -4.48 -7.77
C GLY A 25 11.75 -3.82 -8.21
N ALA A 26 11.80 -2.50 -8.33
CA ALA A 26 12.99 -1.78 -8.76
C ALA A 26 13.67 -1.01 -7.61
N LEU A 27 13.06 0.05 -7.08
CA LEU A 27 13.70 0.99 -6.16
C LEU A 27 14.18 0.32 -4.87
N GLN A 28 13.32 -0.39 -4.16
CA GLN A 28 13.68 -1.06 -2.92
C GLN A 28 14.75 -2.13 -3.14
N ARG A 29 14.70 -2.84 -4.26
CA ARG A 29 15.71 -3.84 -4.62
C ARG A 29 17.08 -3.20 -4.82
N ILE A 30 17.16 -2.12 -5.62
CA ILE A 30 18.40 -1.35 -5.80
C ILE A 30 18.93 -0.84 -4.45
N CYS A 31 18.04 -0.30 -3.59
CA CYS A 31 18.41 0.13 -2.24
C CYS A 31 18.94 -1.04 -1.37
N CYS A 32 18.33 -2.22 -1.47
CA CYS A 32 18.78 -3.40 -0.73
C CYS A 32 20.16 -3.88 -1.18
N ASP A 33 20.46 -3.77 -2.48
CA ASP A 33 21.75 -4.17 -3.04
C ASP A 33 22.86 -3.15 -2.66
N GLY A 34 22.51 -1.85 -2.60
CA GLY A 34 23.45 -0.77 -2.26
C GLY A 34 23.64 -0.51 -0.77
N MET A 35 22.70 -0.91 0.09
CA MET A 35 22.71 -0.61 1.52
C MET A 35 23.00 -1.84 2.38
N ARG A 36 23.95 -1.73 3.33
CA ARG A 36 24.25 -2.83 4.29
C ARG A 36 23.04 -3.24 5.16
N ARG A 37 22.05 -2.35 5.36
CA ARG A 37 20.88 -2.57 6.23
C ARG A 37 19.60 -2.59 5.41
N ARG A 38 19.01 -3.75 5.23
CA ARG A 38 17.73 -3.94 4.49
C ARG A 38 16.58 -3.09 5.06
N HIS A 39 16.57 -2.83 6.37
CA HIS A 39 15.57 -1.94 6.99
C HIS A 39 15.67 -0.50 6.47
N LEU A 40 16.89 0.03 6.26
CA LEU A 40 17.06 1.37 5.68
C LEU A 40 16.54 1.41 4.24
N ALA A 41 16.78 0.38 3.45
CA ALA A 41 16.27 0.29 2.08
C ALA A 41 14.73 0.34 2.03
N VAL A 42 14.06 -0.38 2.95
CA VAL A 42 12.58 -0.33 3.07
C VAL A 42 12.10 1.08 3.39
N TRP A 43 12.68 1.73 4.40
CA TRP A 43 12.27 3.07 4.80
C TRP A 43 12.61 4.13 3.75
N THR A 44 13.73 4.00 3.04
CA THR A 44 14.09 4.90 1.92
C THR A 44 13.06 4.78 0.80
N ALA A 45 12.73 3.57 0.37
CA ALA A 45 11.71 3.36 -0.66
C ALA A 45 10.32 3.87 -0.22
N ALA A 46 9.94 3.67 1.05
CA ALA A 46 8.69 4.18 1.61
C ALA A 46 8.67 5.71 1.68
N PHE A 47 9.79 6.34 2.01
CA PHE A 47 9.91 7.80 2.05
C PHE A 47 9.75 8.39 0.64
N VAL A 48 10.45 7.84 -0.36
CA VAL A 48 10.33 8.27 -1.76
C VAL A 48 8.89 8.06 -2.25
N PHE A 49 8.28 6.91 -1.95
CA PHE A 49 6.89 6.61 -2.27
C PHE A 49 5.94 7.70 -1.73
N SER A 50 6.05 8.03 -0.45
CA SER A 50 5.20 9.04 0.18
C SER A 50 5.44 10.45 -0.37
N THR A 51 6.69 10.81 -0.64
CA THR A 51 7.08 12.13 -1.16
C THR A 51 6.54 12.37 -2.57
N LEU A 52 6.59 11.38 -3.45
CA LEU A 52 6.13 11.51 -4.84
C LEU A 52 4.61 11.74 -4.98
N HIS A 53 3.85 11.54 -3.92
CA HIS A 53 2.42 11.86 -3.91
C HIS A 53 2.12 13.34 -3.66
N PHE A 54 3.10 14.14 -3.27
CA PHE A 54 2.99 15.61 -3.06
C PHE A 54 1.84 16.04 -2.14
N GLN A 55 1.44 15.20 -1.18
CA GLN A 55 0.33 15.48 -0.26
C GLN A 55 0.82 15.49 1.20
N PHE A 56 0.89 16.68 1.77
CA PHE A 56 1.46 16.90 3.11
C PHE A 56 0.70 16.13 4.21
N PHE A 57 -0.62 16.26 4.26
CA PHE A 57 -1.45 15.60 5.30
C PHE A 57 -1.52 14.07 5.15
N GLY A 58 -1.34 13.55 3.94
CA GLY A 58 -1.29 12.11 3.65
C GLY A 58 0.11 11.51 3.77
N PHE A 59 1.15 12.31 4.06
CA PHE A 59 2.53 11.85 4.03
C PHE A 59 2.81 10.74 5.04
N VAL A 60 2.48 10.94 6.32
CA VAL A 60 2.77 9.97 7.39
C VAL A 60 2.00 8.65 7.20
N PRO A 61 0.68 8.66 6.95
CA PRO A 61 -0.06 7.42 6.66
C PRO A 61 0.52 6.65 5.47
N ARG A 62 0.88 7.34 4.37
CA ARG A 62 1.49 6.69 3.20
C ARG A 62 2.89 6.17 3.46
N LEU A 63 3.68 6.89 4.24
CA LEU A 63 5.01 6.43 4.65
C LEU A 63 4.91 5.10 5.41
N VAL A 64 3.98 5.01 6.36
CA VAL A 64 3.74 3.79 7.14
C VAL A 64 3.22 2.65 6.25
N LEU A 65 2.26 2.94 5.37
CA LEU A 65 1.73 1.98 4.40
C LEU A 65 2.83 1.52 3.43
N GLY A 66 3.65 2.45 2.95
CA GLY A 66 4.80 2.16 2.11
C GLY A 66 5.82 1.26 2.81
N ALA A 67 6.15 1.54 4.06
CA ALA A 67 7.04 0.68 4.85
C ALA A 67 6.42 -0.71 5.05
N PHE A 68 5.11 -0.80 5.32
CA PHE A 68 4.41 -2.08 5.45
C PHE A 68 4.53 -2.95 4.20
N PHE A 69 4.23 -2.41 3.02
CA PHE A 69 4.37 -3.16 1.76
C PHE A 69 5.84 -3.50 1.47
N GLY A 70 6.77 -2.59 1.84
CA GLY A 70 8.20 -2.87 1.75
C GLY A 70 8.64 -4.06 2.62
N TYR A 71 8.13 -4.17 3.84
CA TYR A 71 8.38 -5.31 4.72
C TYR A 71 7.64 -6.56 4.24
N ALA A 72 6.41 -6.44 3.73
CA ALA A 72 5.69 -7.56 3.14
C ALA A 72 6.48 -8.20 2.00
N TYR A 73 7.06 -7.37 1.12
CA TYR A 73 7.98 -7.83 0.08
C TYR A 73 9.24 -8.47 0.66
N LEU A 74 9.90 -7.80 1.60
CA LEU A 74 11.15 -8.28 2.19
C LEU A 74 11.02 -9.64 2.87
N TRP A 75 9.89 -9.88 3.55
CA TRP A 75 9.66 -11.11 4.31
C TRP A 75 9.09 -12.25 3.47
N SER A 76 8.25 -11.94 2.46
CA SER A 76 7.67 -12.96 1.59
C SER A 76 8.62 -13.39 0.48
N GLY A 77 9.53 -12.51 0.05
CA GLY A 77 10.32 -12.69 -1.16
C GLY A 77 9.49 -12.64 -2.44
N SER A 78 8.20 -12.29 -2.36
CA SER A 78 7.26 -12.27 -3.48
C SER A 78 6.67 -10.88 -3.67
N LEU A 79 6.78 -10.34 -4.89
CA LEU A 79 6.20 -9.06 -5.27
C LEU A 79 4.65 -9.10 -5.27
N TRP A 80 4.06 -10.26 -5.48
CA TRP A 80 2.61 -10.40 -5.50
C TRP A 80 1.95 -10.10 -4.16
N VAL A 81 2.65 -10.33 -3.04
CA VAL A 81 2.08 -10.05 -1.70
C VAL A 81 1.79 -8.56 -1.51
N PRO A 82 2.74 -7.63 -1.71
CA PRO A 82 2.44 -6.20 -1.63
C PRO A 82 1.52 -5.73 -2.76
N VAL A 83 1.60 -6.27 -3.99
CA VAL A 83 0.69 -5.93 -5.10
C VAL A 83 -0.76 -6.20 -4.71
N ILE A 84 -1.07 -7.39 -4.23
CA ILE A 84 -2.43 -7.75 -3.82
C ILE A 84 -2.87 -6.89 -2.63
N GLY A 85 -2.00 -6.70 -1.64
CA GLY A 85 -2.31 -5.87 -0.48
C GLY A 85 -2.62 -4.42 -0.86
N HIS A 86 -1.83 -3.84 -1.76
CA HIS A 86 -2.00 -2.48 -2.25
C HIS A 86 -3.28 -2.34 -3.09
N ALA A 87 -3.51 -3.26 -4.01
CA ALA A 87 -4.72 -3.31 -4.82
C ALA A 87 -5.99 -3.40 -3.96
N LEU A 88 -5.99 -4.24 -2.92
CA LEU A 88 -7.10 -4.35 -1.97
C LEU A 88 -7.30 -3.06 -1.17
N ASN A 89 -6.22 -2.43 -0.69
CA ASN A 89 -6.30 -1.17 0.04
C ASN A 89 -6.92 -0.07 -0.82
N ASN A 90 -6.43 0.11 -2.04
CA ASN A 90 -6.96 1.13 -2.96
C ASN A 90 -8.41 0.83 -3.37
N SER A 91 -8.74 -0.43 -3.64
CA SER A 91 -10.12 -0.84 -3.96
C SER A 91 -11.08 -0.58 -2.80
N ALA A 92 -10.64 -0.81 -1.56
CA ALA A 92 -11.43 -0.52 -0.36
C ALA A 92 -11.68 1.00 -0.21
N VAL A 93 -10.69 1.84 -0.47
CA VAL A 93 -10.85 3.30 -0.48
C VAL A 93 -11.84 3.74 -1.55
N VAL A 94 -11.73 3.23 -2.77
CA VAL A 94 -12.66 3.51 -3.88
C VAL A 94 -14.08 3.11 -3.49
N ALA A 95 -14.27 1.91 -2.95
CA ALA A 95 -15.59 1.42 -2.53
C ALA A 95 -16.20 2.27 -1.42
N PHE A 96 -15.40 2.68 -0.43
CA PHE A 96 -15.83 3.53 0.66
C PHE A 96 -16.29 4.90 0.17
N MET A 97 -15.52 5.53 -0.74
CA MET A 97 -15.88 6.81 -1.34
C MET A 97 -17.17 6.72 -2.15
N TRP A 98 -17.31 5.65 -2.94
CA TRP A 98 -18.52 5.43 -3.73
C TRP A 98 -19.76 5.24 -2.87
N MET A 99 -19.65 4.55 -1.71
CA MET A 99 -20.74 4.39 -0.74
C MET A 99 -21.16 5.71 -0.09
N GLY A 100 -20.20 6.65 0.09
CA GLY A 100 -20.48 7.94 0.71
C GLY A 100 -21.18 8.95 -0.21
N ASN A 101 -20.82 9.00 -1.48
CA ASN A 101 -21.26 10.05 -2.40
C ASN A 101 -21.95 9.55 -3.68
N ASN A 102 -22.06 8.26 -3.92
CA ASN A 102 -22.50 7.66 -5.20
C ASN A 102 -21.76 8.18 -6.46
N SER A 103 -20.69 8.94 -6.28
CA SER A 103 -19.83 9.47 -7.34
C SER A 103 -18.39 9.45 -6.90
N ILE A 104 -17.48 9.19 -7.84
CA ILE A 104 -16.04 9.17 -7.58
C ILE A 104 -15.43 10.32 -8.38
N ASP A 105 -15.08 11.39 -7.68
CA ASP A 105 -14.30 12.47 -8.24
C ASP A 105 -12.82 12.17 -8.13
N ALA A 106 -12.10 12.21 -9.25
CA ALA A 106 -10.65 11.96 -9.27
C ALA A 106 -9.87 12.96 -8.38
N ALA A 107 -10.35 14.21 -8.27
CA ALA A 107 -9.81 15.21 -7.37
C ALA A 107 -10.03 14.82 -5.89
N ALA A 108 -11.23 14.34 -5.56
CA ALA A 108 -11.56 13.88 -4.20
C ALA A 108 -10.74 12.64 -3.80
N MET A 109 -10.36 11.79 -4.74
CA MET A 109 -9.46 10.65 -4.46
C MET A 109 -8.06 11.08 -4.08
N GLY A 110 -7.53 12.15 -4.70
CA GLY A 110 -6.27 12.78 -4.30
C GLY A 110 -6.35 13.37 -2.89
N GLU A 111 -7.47 13.97 -2.54
CA GLU A 111 -7.69 14.63 -1.24
C GLU A 111 -8.19 13.67 -0.14
N ALA A 112 -8.91 12.62 -0.47
CA ALA A 112 -9.50 11.70 0.52
C ALA A 112 -8.45 11.01 1.40
N GLY A 113 -7.27 10.76 0.86
CA GLY A 113 -6.13 10.27 1.66
C GLY A 113 -5.60 11.29 2.66
N SER A 114 -5.99 12.57 2.51
CA SER A 114 -5.51 13.67 3.36
C SER A 114 -6.55 14.20 4.34
N GLN A 115 -7.83 14.09 4.04
CA GLN A 115 -8.87 14.82 4.79
C GLN A 115 -9.72 13.95 5.72
N SER A 116 -9.77 12.65 5.52
CA SER A 116 -10.55 11.78 6.41
C SER A 116 -9.64 11.02 7.36
N ALA A 117 -9.54 11.47 8.60
CA ALA A 117 -8.91 10.72 9.69
C ALA A 117 -9.47 9.29 9.79
N VAL A 118 -10.75 9.10 9.44
CA VAL A 118 -11.41 7.79 9.41
C VAL A 118 -10.78 6.88 8.34
N VAL A 119 -10.56 7.37 7.12
CA VAL A 119 -9.92 6.57 6.04
C VAL A 119 -8.48 6.22 6.43
N ALA A 120 -7.73 7.17 7.02
CA ALA A 120 -6.37 6.91 7.50
C ALA A 120 -6.34 5.87 8.63
N ILE A 121 -7.28 5.95 9.58
CA ILE A 121 -7.40 4.99 10.68
C ILE A 121 -7.81 3.61 10.16
N VAL A 122 -8.82 3.53 9.28
CA VAL A 122 -9.26 2.26 8.69
C VAL A 122 -8.13 1.61 7.89
N SER A 123 -7.44 2.39 7.05
CA SER A 123 -6.28 1.91 6.30
C SER A 123 -5.17 1.40 7.22
N ALA A 124 -4.86 2.13 8.29
CA ALA A 124 -3.87 1.72 9.28
C ALA A 124 -4.28 0.43 10.01
N VAL A 125 -5.55 0.32 10.44
CA VAL A 125 -6.08 -0.87 11.12
C VAL A 125 -6.05 -2.09 10.20
N VAL A 126 -6.51 -1.96 8.95
CA VAL A 126 -6.46 -3.04 7.94
C VAL A 126 -5.00 -3.46 7.70
N THR A 127 -4.10 -2.50 7.55
CA THR A 127 -2.67 -2.73 7.35
C THR A 127 -2.05 -3.50 8.52
N VAL A 128 -2.33 -3.08 9.76
CA VAL A 128 -1.84 -3.76 10.97
C VAL A 128 -2.44 -5.17 11.10
N ALA A 129 -3.72 -5.32 10.82
CA ALA A 129 -4.39 -6.62 10.86
C ALA A 129 -3.79 -7.60 9.84
N MET A 130 -3.53 -7.14 8.61
CA MET A 130 -2.86 -7.93 7.57
C MET A 130 -1.43 -8.30 7.98
N MET A 131 -0.68 -7.38 8.60
CA MET A 131 0.67 -7.64 9.09
C MET A 131 0.70 -8.70 10.19
N VAL A 132 -0.23 -8.64 11.13
CA VAL A 132 -0.36 -9.64 12.21
C VAL A 132 -0.77 -11.00 11.64
N ALA A 133 -1.74 -11.04 10.73
CA ALA A 133 -2.17 -12.26 10.06
C ALA A 133 -1.02 -12.89 9.28
N TYR A 134 -0.28 -12.10 8.50
CA TYR A 134 0.85 -12.56 7.73
C TYR A 134 1.99 -13.13 8.61
N LYS A 135 2.34 -12.45 9.71
CA LYS A 135 3.32 -12.98 10.67
C LYS A 135 2.88 -14.31 11.28
N LYS A 136 1.59 -14.48 11.60
CA LYS A 136 1.05 -15.74 12.12
C LYS A 136 1.15 -16.86 11.10
N ILE A 137 0.85 -16.60 9.83
CA ILE A 137 0.96 -17.58 8.74
C ILE A 137 2.42 -18.03 8.59
N LEU A 138 3.37 -17.10 8.54
CA LEU A 138 4.79 -17.42 8.44
C LEU A 138 5.31 -18.21 9.66
N ALA A 139 4.85 -17.86 10.87
CA ALA A 139 5.25 -18.56 12.08
C ALA A 139 4.72 -20.00 12.13
N ASN A 140 3.50 -20.22 11.62
CA ASN A 140 2.91 -21.56 11.54
C ASN A 140 3.54 -22.40 10.43
N GLY A 141 3.87 -21.82 9.27
CA GLY A 141 4.55 -22.53 8.18
C GLY A 141 5.96 -23.03 8.54
N LYS A 142 6.64 -22.36 9.47
CA LYS A 142 7.96 -22.81 9.97
C LYS A 142 7.90 -23.94 10.99
N LYS A 143 6.72 -24.24 11.54
CA LYS A 143 6.53 -25.36 12.51
C LYS A 143 6.18 -26.69 11.82
N THR A 144 5.90 -26.67 10.52
CA THR A 144 5.50 -27.84 9.74
C THR A 144 6.63 -28.45 8.89
N HIS A 145 7.84 -27.90 9.02
CA HIS A 145 9.10 -28.41 8.48
C HIS A 145 10.15 -28.47 9.59
#